data_87b277e54293201ca43bfb6334af4062
#
_entry.id   87b277e54293201ca43bfb6334af4062
#
_cell.length_a   1.000
_cell.length_b   1.000
_cell.length_c   1.000
_cell.angle_alpha   90.00
_cell.angle_beta   90.00
_cell.angle_gamma   90.00
#
_symmetry.space_group_name_H-M   'P 1'
#
loop_
_entity.id
_entity.type
_entity.pdbx_description
1 polymer ?
#
loop_
_entity_poly.entity_id
_entity_poly.type
_entity_poly.pdbx_seq_one_letter_code
_entity_poly.pdbx_strand_id
1 'polypeptide(L)'
;MNELELKYGCNPNQKPSRIFMKDGSDLPITVLNGKPGYINFLDAFNSWQLVREMKAATDLPSAASFKHVSPAGAAVGLPLSDVDKKIYFVDEDAELSPIACAYIRARGADRLCSYGDWAALSDICDAATANYLKAEVSDGVIAPGYTDEALEILKTKKKGGYNVVQIDPDYVPAPQEYKDVFGITFQQGRNNFKIDEELLTNIVTENHDLPQQAKIDMIVSLITLKYTQSNSVCYVKDGQAIGVGAGQQSRIHCTRLAGQKADNWYLRQHPKVLGLQFVDNIRRPDRDNAIDVYTSDEYEDILADGVWQNTFKVKPEILTAEEKKAWIATQSGVTVGSDAFFPFGDNVERARKSGVQYIAEPGGSIRDDHVIATANKYGITMCFTGMRLFHH
;
A
#
# COMPACT_ATOMS: atom_id res chain seq x y z
N MET A 1 28.46 -12.75 -2.63
CA MET A 1 27.77 -14.04 -2.34
C MET A 1 26.76 -14.26 -3.46
N ASN A 2 26.90 -15.32 -4.25
CA ASN A 2 26.07 -15.58 -5.44
C ASN A 2 24.80 -16.37 -5.17
N GLU A 3 24.64 -16.94 -3.99
CA GLU A 3 23.43 -17.64 -3.56
C GLU A 3 23.23 -17.55 -2.05
N LEU A 4 21.97 -17.74 -1.61
CA LEU A 4 21.57 -17.82 -0.20
C LEU A 4 20.61 -19.00 -0.03
N GLU A 5 20.99 -19.97 0.79
CA GLU A 5 20.12 -21.09 1.16
C GLU A 5 19.00 -20.63 2.11
N LEU A 6 17.78 -21.10 1.86
CA LEU A 6 16.60 -20.76 2.64
C LEU A 6 16.07 -21.97 3.37
N LYS A 7 15.37 -21.75 4.48
CA LYS A 7 14.82 -22.83 5.32
C LYS A 7 13.83 -23.72 4.56
N TYR A 8 13.00 -23.12 3.72
CA TYR A 8 12.02 -23.76 2.81
C TYR A 8 11.48 -22.71 1.83
N GLY A 9 10.74 -23.12 0.82
CA GLY A 9 10.07 -22.24 -0.16
C GLY A 9 8.84 -21.55 0.41
N CYS A 10 7.75 -21.47 -0.36
CA CYS A 10 6.49 -20.89 0.15
C CYS A 10 5.92 -21.68 1.35
N ASN A 11 6.12 -22.98 1.37
CA ASN A 11 5.60 -23.88 2.42
C ASN A 11 6.71 -24.77 3.00
N PRO A 12 6.57 -25.26 4.24
CA PRO A 12 7.62 -26.05 4.92
C PRO A 12 8.04 -27.35 4.20
N ASN A 13 7.18 -27.92 3.37
CA ASN A 13 7.46 -29.11 2.57
C ASN A 13 8.24 -28.82 1.27
N GLN A 14 8.34 -27.55 0.86
CA GLN A 14 9.02 -27.15 -0.37
C GLN A 14 10.52 -26.95 -0.13
N LYS A 15 11.26 -28.07 -0.12
CA LYS A 15 12.72 -28.12 0.08
C LYS A 15 13.36 -28.95 -1.03
N PRO A 16 14.63 -28.63 -1.42
CA PRO A 16 15.47 -27.52 -0.95
C PRO A 16 14.94 -26.16 -1.43
N SER A 17 15.43 -25.07 -0.82
CA SER A 17 15.05 -23.71 -1.19
C SER A 17 16.26 -22.78 -1.13
N ARG A 18 16.42 -21.91 -2.13
CA ARG A 18 17.48 -20.91 -2.21
C ARG A 18 17.09 -19.74 -3.11
N ILE A 19 17.77 -18.62 -2.95
CA ILE A 19 17.83 -17.55 -3.96
C ILE A 19 19.25 -17.49 -4.52
N PHE A 20 19.37 -17.20 -5.81
CA PHE A 20 20.67 -17.13 -6.50
C PHE A 20 20.57 -16.35 -7.79
N MET A 21 21.71 -15.88 -8.28
CA MET A 21 21.81 -15.24 -9.59
C MET A 21 22.06 -16.29 -10.67
N LYS A 22 21.21 -16.32 -11.73
CA LYS A 22 21.30 -17.31 -12.82
C LYS A 22 22.64 -17.24 -13.60
N ASP A 23 23.22 -16.04 -13.68
CA ASP A 23 24.50 -15.77 -14.36
C ASP A 23 25.71 -16.04 -13.46
N GLY A 24 25.49 -16.46 -12.20
CA GLY A 24 26.55 -16.72 -11.22
C GLY A 24 27.17 -15.48 -10.58
N SER A 25 26.68 -14.29 -10.89
CA SER A 25 27.09 -13.05 -10.22
C SER A 25 26.69 -13.04 -8.75
N ASP A 26 27.21 -12.09 -7.98
CA ASP A 26 26.79 -11.90 -6.60
C ASP A 26 25.35 -11.37 -6.52
N LEU A 27 24.64 -11.76 -5.46
CA LEU A 27 23.31 -11.20 -5.14
C LEU A 27 23.44 -9.70 -4.88
N PRO A 28 22.55 -8.87 -5.43
CA PRO A 28 22.56 -7.41 -5.25
C PRO A 28 22.04 -6.98 -3.87
N ILE A 29 22.15 -7.86 -2.87
CA ILE A 29 21.69 -7.62 -1.50
C ILE A 29 22.70 -8.07 -0.46
N THR A 30 22.61 -7.47 0.72
CA THR A 30 23.27 -7.93 1.94
C THR A 30 22.23 -8.06 3.06
N VAL A 31 22.16 -9.22 3.69
CA VAL A 31 21.34 -9.40 4.90
C VAL A 31 22.13 -8.90 6.11
N LEU A 32 21.74 -7.74 6.64
CA LEU A 32 22.43 -7.09 7.76
C LEU A 32 22.00 -7.66 9.11
N ASN A 33 20.79 -8.21 9.20
CA ASN A 33 20.25 -8.87 10.40
C ASN A 33 19.13 -9.84 10.03
N GLY A 34 18.90 -10.84 10.87
CA GLY A 34 17.82 -11.80 10.72
C GLY A 34 18.13 -12.93 9.74
N LYS A 35 17.09 -13.66 9.36
CA LYS A 35 17.12 -14.77 8.39
C LYS A 35 15.84 -14.73 7.55
N PRO A 36 15.75 -13.87 6.54
CA PRO A 36 14.57 -13.77 5.70
C PRO A 36 14.27 -15.10 4.99
N GLY A 37 12.99 -15.45 4.92
CA GLY A 37 12.53 -16.61 4.19
C GLY A 37 12.16 -16.29 2.75
N TYR A 38 11.69 -17.30 2.03
CA TYR A 38 11.32 -17.23 0.62
C TYR A 38 10.29 -16.12 0.33
N ILE A 39 9.16 -16.10 1.08
CA ILE A 39 8.11 -15.09 0.91
C ILE A 39 8.62 -13.71 1.28
N ASN A 40 9.47 -13.59 2.32
CA ASN A 40 10.07 -12.32 2.69
C ASN A 40 10.89 -11.71 1.54
N PHE A 41 11.65 -12.51 0.81
CA PHE A 41 12.40 -12.02 -0.35
C PHE A 41 11.50 -11.68 -1.54
N LEU A 42 10.39 -12.41 -1.76
CA LEU A 42 9.39 -12.01 -2.76
C LEU A 42 8.80 -10.63 -2.42
N ASP A 43 8.41 -10.41 -1.17
CA ASP A 43 7.93 -9.11 -0.70
C ASP A 43 9.01 -8.03 -0.85
N ALA A 44 10.24 -8.32 -0.43
CA ALA A 44 11.36 -7.40 -0.49
C ALA A 44 11.65 -6.90 -1.92
N PHE A 45 11.75 -7.82 -2.88
CA PHE A 45 12.13 -7.44 -4.24
C PHE A 45 10.99 -6.78 -5.03
N ASN A 46 9.75 -7.18 -4.80
CA ASN A 46 8.61 -6.51 -5.42
C ASN A 46 8.39 -5.11 -4.84
N SER A 47 8.45 -4.98 -3.52
CA SER A 47 8.31 -3.68 -2.84
C SER A 47 9.45 -2.70 -3.16
N TRP A 48 10.69 -3.21 -3.29
CA TRP A 48 11.83 -2.38 -3.70
C TRP A 48 11.63 -1.76 -5.09
N GLN A 49 11.19 -2.56 -6.06
CA GLN A 49 10.90 -2.05 -7.41
C GLN A 49 9.85 -0.94 -7.36
N LEU A 50 8.77 -1.13 -6.60
CA LEU A 50 7.71 -0.14 -6.43
C LEU A 50 8.26 1.19 -5.90
N VAL A 51 8.97 1.18 -4.78
CA VAL A 51 9.45 2.42 -4.15
C VAL A 51 10.53 3.12 -4.96
N ARG A 52 11.39 2.36 -5.65
CA ARG A 52 12.40 2.89 -6.57
C ARG A 52 11.75 3.64 -7.74
N GLU A 53 10.75 3.04 -8.37
CA GLU A 53 10.00 3.67 -9.48
C GLU A 53 9.21 4.88 -9.00
N MET A 54 8.54 4.78 -7.86
CA MET A 54 7.76 5.88 -7.30
C MET A 54 8.63 7.11 -7.00
N LYS A 55 9.80 6.90 -6.39
CA LYS A 55 10.78 7.98 -6.18
C LYS A 55 11.24 8.59 -7.49
N ALA A 56 11.57 7.77 -8.48
CA ALA A 56 12.04 8.24 -9.79
C ALA A 56 10.95 9.06 -10.54
N ALA A 57 9.68 8.71 -10.35
CA ALA A 57 8.57 9.39 -11.01
C ALA A 57 8.11 10.67 -10.31
N THR A 58 8.28 10.77 -9.00
CA THR A 58 7.77 11.88 -8.18
C THR A 58 8.85 12.79 -7.60
N ASP A 59 10.12 12.37 -7.64
CA ASP A 59 11.26 13.01 -6.97
C ASP A 59 11.07 13.14 -5.44
N LEU A 60 10.22 12.31 -4.85
CA LEU A 60 9.93 12.28 -3.42
C LEU A 60 10.39 10.96 -2.80
N PRO A 61 10.94 10.97 -1.57
CA PRO A 61 11.15 9.74 -0.81
C PRO A 61 9.87 8.92 -0.77
N SER A 62 9.99 7.61 -0.97
CA SER A 62 8.84 6.73 -1.14
C SER A 62 8.98 5.47 -0.31
N ALA A 63 7.86 4.95 0.17
CA ALA A 63 7.83 3.72 0.94
C ALA A 63 6.62 2.85 0.58
N ALA A 64 6.73 1.56 0.87
CA ALA A 64 5.64 0.60 0.71
C ALA A 64 5.59 -0.36 1.91
N SER A 65 4.38 -0.84 2.18
CA SER A 65 4.09 -1.92 3.13
C SER A 65 3.53 -3.10 2.33
N PHE A 66 4.27 -4.21 2.30
CA PHE A 66 3.92 -5.39 1.51
C PHE A 66 3.48 -6.54 2.39
N LYS A 67 2.51 -7.29 1.90
CA LYS A 67 2.04 -8.54 2.50
C LYS A 67 1.55 -9.48 1.41
N HIS A 68 1.99 -10.75 1.45
CA HIS A 68 1.61 -11.75 0.45
C HIS A 68 1.87 -11.30 -1.00
N VAL A 69 3.05 -10.72 -1.21
CA VAL A 69 3.55 -10.27 -2.54
C VAL A 69 2.65 -9.21 -3.20
N SER A 70 1.95 -8.43 -2.40
CA SER A 70 1.15 -7.28 -2.85
C SER A 70 1.26 -6.13 -1.86
N PRO A 71 1.16 -4.87 -2.30
CA PRO A 71 1.15 -3.74 -1.39
C PRO A 71 -0.16 -3.70 -0.58
N ALA A 72 -0.05 -3.65 0.75
CA ALA A 72 -1.11 -3.19 1.62
C ALA A 72 -1.28 -1.67 1.51
N GLY A 73 -0.17 -0.98 1.24
CA GLY A 73 -0.13 0.44 0.97
C GLY A 73 1.22 0.90 0.44
N ALA A 74 1.22 2.09 -0.15
CA ALA A 74 2.39 2.79 -0.66
C ALA A 74 2.17 4.30 -0.54
N ALA A 75 3.23 5.08 -0.34
CA ALA A 75 3.12 6.52 -0.21
C ALA A 75 4.43 7.24 -0.52
N VAL A 76 4.31 8.52 -0.87
CA VAL A 76 5.42 9.48 -0.93
C VAL A 76 5.56 10.24 0.39
N GLY A 77 6.74 10.76 0.65
CA GLY A 77 7.14 11.38 1.91
C GLY A 77 6.65 12.82 2.09
N LEU A 78 5.35 13.02 2.07
CA LEU A 78 4.74 14.29 2.44
C LEU A 78 4.51 14.36 3.96
N PRO A 79 4.54 15.56 4.57
CA PRO A 79 4.32 15.72 6.01
C PRO A 79 3.00 15.13 6.47
N LEU A 80 2.97 14.63 7.70
CA LEU A 80 1.74 14.17 8.36
C LEU A 80 0.94 15.37 8.89
N SER A 81 -0.37 15.34 8.67
CA SER A 81 -1.28 16.23 9.40
C SER A 81 -1.45 15.80 10.86
N ASP A 82 -2.04 16.65 11.70
CA ASP A 82 -2.35 16.30 13.09
C ASP A 82 -3.30 15.10 13.19
N VAL A 83 -4.21 14.96 12.23
CA VAL A 83 -5.12 13.82 12.15
C VAL A 83 -4.36 12.55 11.76
N ASP A 84 -3.45 12.64 10.78
CA ASP A 84 -2.59 11.50 10.40
C ASP A 84 -1.78 11.00 11.59
N LYS A 85 -1.16 11.90 12.36
CA LYS A 85 -0.42 11.53 13.57
C LYS A 85 -1.30 10.73 14.54
N LYS A 86 -2.55 11.16 14.77
CA LYS A 86 -3.49 10.48 15.66
C LYS A 86 -3.88 9.09 15.16
N ILE A 87 -4.27 8.96 13.90
CA ILE A 87 -4.72 7.67 13.33
C ILE A 87 -3.59 6.67 13.11
N TYR A 88 -2.33 7.15 13.01
CA TYR A 88 -1.14 6.31 12.84
C TYR A 88 -0.33 6.12 14.13
N PHE A 89 -0.85 6.57 15.29
CA PHE A 89 -0.23 6.43 16.60
C PHE A 89 1.17 7.04 16.68
N VAL A 90 1.32 8.22 16.10
CA VAL A 90 2.53 9.05 16.13
C VAL A 90 2.35 10.14 17.19
N ASP A 91 3.37 10.36 18.00
CA ASP A 91 3.37 11.43 19.00
C ASP A 91 3.27 12.81 18.32
N GLU A 92 2.54 13.76 18.93
CA GLU A 92 2.25 15.06 18.33
C GLU A 92 3.54 15.87 18.06
N ASP A 93 4.55 15.73 18.93
CA ASP A 93 5.84 16.40 18.88
C ASP A 93 6.95 15.60 18.15
N ALA A 94 6.60 14.45 17.55
CA ALA A 94 7.58 13.62 16.85
C ALA A 94 8.18 14.36 15.66
N GLU A 95 9.52 14.43 15.63
CA GLU A 95 10.28 14.89 14.47
C GLU A 95 10.43 13.73 13.46
N LEU A 96 9.87 13.91 12.29
CA LEU A 96 9.83 12.89 11.24
C LEU A 96 10.56 13.37 9.99
N SER A 97 11.43 12.51 9.49
CA SER A 97 12.02 12.71 8.16
C SER A 97 11.00 12.40 7.05
N PRO A 98 11.25 12.85 5.81
CA PRO A 98 10.37 12.52 4.68
C PRO A 98 10.23 11.01 4.46
N ILE A 99 11.29 10.21 4.65
CA ILE A 99 11.21 8.76 4.50
C ILE A 99 10.41 8.09 5.63
N ALA A 100 10.49 8.62 6.85
CA ALA A 100 9.63 8.19 7.96
C ALA A 100 8.15 8.49 7.65
N CYS A 101 7.84 9.71 7.18
CA CYS A 101 6.50 10.08 6.74
C CYS A 101 5.98 9.15 5.65
N ALA A 102 6.81 8.82 4.65
CA ALA A 102 6.44 7.90 3.58
C ALA A 102 6.02 6.53 4.12
N TYR A 103 6.83 5.93 5.01
CA TYR A 103 6.50 4.62 5.57
C TYR A 103 5.28 4.64 6.49
N ILE A 104 5.17 5.63 7.35
CA ILE A 104 4.01 5.80 8.24
C ILE A 104 2.72 5.87 7.42
N ARG A 105 2.71 6.63 6.33
CA ARG A 105 1.58 6.78 5.42
C ARG A 105 1.32 5.51 4.62
N ALA A 106 2.36 4.85 4.09
CA ALA A 106 2.23 3.59 3.36
C ALA A 106 1.59 2.49 4.23
N ARG A 107 2.09 2.32 5.46
CA ARG A 107 1.51 1.39 6.42
C ARG A 107 0.11 1.80 6.86
N GLY A 108 -0.13 3.09 6.95
CA GLY A 108 -1.40 3.70 7.36
C GLY A 108 -2.55 3.48 6.39
N ALA A 109 -2.28 3.11 5.14
CA ALA A 109 -3.31 2.80 4.14
C ALA A 109 -4.28 1.72 4.62
N ASP A 110 -3.73 0.65 5.19
CA ASP A 110 -4.49 -0.47 5.76
C ASP A 110 -3.67 -1.10 6.89
N ARG A 111 -3.92 -0.66 8.12
CA ARG A 111 -3.13 -1.08 9.28
C ARG A 111 -3.34 -2.55 9.65
N LEU A 112 -4.49 -3.14 9.30
CA LEU A 112 -4.73 -4.57 9.49
C LEU A 112 -3.96 -5.41 8.49
N CYS A 113 -4.02 -5.08 7.20
CA CYS A 113 -3.25 -5.77 6.17
C CYS A 113 -1.74 -5.62 6.37
N SER A 114 -1.30 -4.51 6.97
CA SER A 114 0.11 -4.26 7.29
C SER A 114 0.62 -4.98 8.55
N TYR A 115 -0.21 -5.73 9.25
CA TYR A 115 0.23 -6.54 10.38
C TYR A 115 1.18 -7.65 9.94
N GLY A 116 2.43 -7.56 10.35
CA GLY A 116 3.49 -8.46 9.88
C GLY A 116 3.94 -8.17 8.45
N ASP A 117 3.98 -6.90 8.06
CA ASP A 117 4.40 -6.45 6.75
C ASP A 117 5.89 -6.63 6.48
N TRP A 118 6.25 -6.46 5.21
CA TRP A 118 7.60 -6.15 4.76
C TRP A 118 7.64 -4.68 4.32
N ALA A 119 8.49 -3.90 4.97
CA ALA A 119 8.69 -2.49 4.65
C ALA A 119 9.72 -2.32 3.53
N ALA A 120 9.46 -1.44 2.57
CA ALA A 120 10.45 -1.00 1.59
C ALA A 120 10.60 0.52 1.64
N LEU A 121 11.84 0.98 1.56
CA LEU A 121 12.20 2.39 1.63
C LEU A 121 13.06 2.75 0.41
N SER A 122 12.73 3.83 -0.30
CA SER A 122 13.50 4.30 -1.46
C SER A 122 14.82 4.96 -1.08
N ASP A 123 14.96 5.39 0.18
CA ASP A 123 16.07 6.13 0.74
C ASP A 123 16.66 5.44 1.96
N ILE A 124 17.78 5.97 2.45
CA ILE A 124 18.45 5.49 3.65
C ILE A 124 17.45 5.51 4.83
N CYS A 125 17.33 4.37 5.51
CA CYS A 125 16.55 4.27 6.73
C CYS A 125 17.26 5.02 7.86
N ASP A 126 16.59 6.01 8.43
CA ASP A 126 17.08 6.81 9.55
C ASP A 126 16.46 6.36 10.90
N ALA A 127 16.93 6.99 11.98
CA ALA A 127 16.48 6.67 13.32
C ALA A 127 14.97 6.89 13.53
N ALA A 128 14.39 7.93 12.94
CA ALA A 128 12.95 8.21 13.05
C ALA A 128 12.13 7.07 12.43
N THR A 129 12.51 6.64 11.23
CA THR A 129 11.89 5.49 10.53
C THR A 129 12.06 4.19 11.33
N ALA A 130 13.27 3.93 11.82
CA ALA A 130 13.56 2.72 12.60
C ALA A 130 12.78 2.67 13.92
N ASN A 131 12.60 3.78 14.60
CA ASN A 131 11.81 3.86 15.83
C ASN A 131 10.33 3.56 15.57
N TYR A 132 9.77 4.06 14.48
CA TYR A 132 8.38 3.73 14.12
C TYR A 132 8.25 2.24 13.75
N LEU A 133 9.14 1.71 12.92
CA LEU A 133 9.20 0.29 12.59
C LEU A 133 9.31 -0.60 13.84
N LYS A 134 10.12 -0.20 14.82
CA LYS A 134 10.31 -0.94 16.08
C LYS A 134 9.00 -1.09 16.85
N ALA A 135 8.14 -0.10 16.84
CA ALA A 135 6.87 -0.09 17.55
C ALA A 135 5.76 -0.90 16.86
N GLU A 136 5.92 -1.21 15.57
CA GLU A 136 4.93 -1.94 14.77
C GLU A 136 5.23 -3.44 14.68
N VAL A 137 4.21 -4.25 14.37
CA VAL A 137 4.42 -5.67 14.01
C VAL A 137 4.78 -5.74 12.54
N SER A 138 6.05 -5.99 12.26
CA SER A 138 6.65 -6.04 10.92
C SER A 138 7.61 -7.22 10.84
N ASP A 139 7.78 -7.83 9.66
CA ASP A 139 8.64 -8.99 9.45
C ASP A 139 10.04 -8.62 8.98
N GLY A 140 10.19 -7.51 8.29
CA GLY A 140 11.47 -7.05 7.80
C GLY A 140 11.39 -5.74 7.04
N VAL A 141 12.56 -5.26 6.64
CA VAL A 141 12.73 -4.02 5.87
C VAL A 141 13.83 -4.18 4.82
N ILE A 142 13.61 -3.56 3.65
CA ILE A 142 14.61 -3.39 2.60
C ILE A 142 14.81 -1.89 2.32
N ALA A 143 16.07 -1.49 2.23
CA ALA A 143 16.45 -0.11 1.92
C ALA A 143 17.82 -0.09 1.22
N PRO A 144 18.20 1.00 0.52
CA PRO A 144 19.52 1.16 -0.08
C PRO A 144 20.64 1.33 0.97
N GLY A 145 20.27 1.67 2.21
CA GLY A 145 21.21 1.83 3.32
C GLY A 145 20.48 2.11 4.63
N TYR A 146 21.25 2.15 5.70
CA TYR A 146 20.78 2.42 7.06
C TYR A 146 21.78 3.32 7.76
N THR A 147 21.31 4.28 8.54
CA THR A 147 22.22 4.96 9.48
C THR A 147 22.65 3.98 10.58
N ASP A 148 23.81 4.19 11.19
CA ASP A 148 24.29 3.31 12.27
C ASP A 148 23.28 3.22 13.41
N GLU A 149 22.67 4.36 13.77
CA GLU A 149 21.65 4.43 14.80
C GLU A 149 20.39 3.63 14.40
N ALA A 150 19.89 3.79 13.18
CA ALA A 150 18.74 3.04 12.68
C ALA A 150 19.01 1.52 12.72
N LEU A 151 20.17 1.10 12.29
CA LEU A 151 20.56 -0.31 12.28
C LEU A 151 20.58 -0.90 13.70
N GLU A 152 21.15 -0.17 14.66
CA GLU A 152 21.18 -0.62 16.06
C GLU A 152 19.76 -0.70 16.65
N ILE A 153 18.87 0.26 16.36
CA ILE A 153 17.46 0.21 16.77
C ILE A 153 16.78 -1.06 16.21
N LEU A 154 16.93 -1.31 14.90
CA LEU A 154 16.28 -2.44 14.22
C LEU A 154 16.80 -3.79 14.70
N LYS A 155 18.09 -3.92 15.00
CA LYS A 155 18.69 -5.15 15.56
C LYS A 155 18.09 -5.54 16.93
N THR A 156 17.54 -4.61 17.70
CA THR A 156 16.89 -4.92 18.99
C THR A 156 15.49 -5.51 18.82
N LYS A 157 14.85 -5.32 17.66
CA LYS A 157 13.49 -5.79 17.39
C LYS A 157 13.43 -7.31 17.28
N LYS A 158 12.28 -7.90 17.66
CA LYS A 158 12.06 -9.37 17.66
C LYS A 158 13.18 -10.16 18.39
N LYS A 159 13.66 -9.63 19.53
CA LYS A 159 14.76 -10.24 20.29
C LYS A 159 16.02 -10.50 19.43
N GLY A 160 16.32 -9.59 18.51
CA GLY A 160 17.46 -9.68 17.59
C GLY A 160 17.17 -10.40 16.27
N GLY A 161 15.95 -10.88 16.06
CA GLY A 161 15.59 -11.65 14.85
C GLY A 161 14.86 -10.86 13.76
N TYR A 162 14.79 -9.53 13.85
CA TYR A 162 14.15 -8.73 12.80
C TYR A 162 14.98 -8.74 11.51
N ASN A 163 14.32 -8.92 10.37
CA ASN A 163 15.01 -9.00 9.10
C ASN A 163 15.36 -7.61 8.56
N VAL A 164 16.64 -7.37 8.29
CA VAL A 164 17.15 -6.12 7.73
C VAL A 164 17.97 -6.44 6.49
N VAL A 165 17.52 -5.98 5.33
CA VAL A 165 18.15 -6.23 4.04
C VAL A 165 18.57 -4.91 3.41
N GLN A 166 19.83 -4.82 3.03
CA GLN A 166 20.36 -3.73 2.21
C GLN A 166 20.39 -4.19 0.76
N ILE A 167 19.95 -3.32 -0.16
CA ILE A 167 20.00 -3.56 -1.61
C ILE A 167 20.94 -2.58 -2.28
N ASP A 168 21.64 -3.04 -3.31
CA ASP A 168 22.37 -2.17 -4.22
C ASP A 168 21.36 -1.34 -5.05
N PRO A 169 21.29 -0.01 -4.85
CA PRO A 169 20.32 0.83 -5.56
C PRO A 169 20.61 0.93 -7.07
N ASP A 170 21.84 0.68 -7.48
CA ASP A 170 22.27 0.80 -8.88
C ASP A 170 22.07 -0.51 -9.67
N TYR A 171 21.73 -1.60 -8.98
CA TYR A 171 21.47 -2.87 -9.64
C TYR A 171 20.30 -2.78 -10.63
N VAL A 172 20.57 -3.25 -11.86
CA VAL A 172 19.58 -3.34 -12.93
C VAL A 172 19.40 -4.81 -13.31
N PRO A 173 18.19 -5.39 -13.13
CA PRO A 173 17.91 -6.76 -13.54
C PRO A 173 18.06 -6.98 -15.04
N ALA A 174 18.29 -8.23 -15.45
CA ALA A 174 18.31 -8.61 -16.86
C ALA A 174 17.02 -8.17 -17.60
N PRO A 175 17.10 -7.89 -18.91
CA PRO A 175 15.96 -7.40 -19.68
C PRO A 175 14.84 -8.44 -19.88
N GLN A 176 15.12 -9.70 -19.56
CA GLN A 176 14.18 -10.81 -19.67
C GLN A 176 13.96 -11.47 -18.30
N GLU A 177 12.74 -11.85 -18.03
CA GLU A 177 12.36 -12.59 -16.82
C GLU A 177 11.71 -13.93 -17.19
N TYR A 178 11.80 -14.88 -16.27
CA TYR A 178 11.36 -16.27 -16.46
C TYR A 178 10.49 -16.72 -15.28
N LYS A 179 9.47 -17.49 -15.59
CA LYS A 179 8.59 -18.13 -14.60
C LYS A 179 8.30 -19.58 -15.01
N ASP A 180 8.49 -20.50 -14.09
CA ASP A 180 8.22 -21.91 -14.33
C ASP A 180 6.86 -22.29 -13.75
N VAL A 181 6.00 -22.88 -14.59
CA VAL A 181 4.69 -23.40 -14.18
C VAL A 181 4.54 -24.79 -14.77
N PHE A 182 4.35 -25.77 -13.92
CA PHE A 182 4.20 -27.19 -14.34
C PHE A 182 5.38 -27.70 -15.19
N GLY A 183 6.60 -27.23 -14.90
CA GLY A 183 7.80 -27.60 -15.67
C GLY A 183 7.94 -26.91 -17.03
N ILE A 184 7.02 -26.02 -17.37
CA ILE A 184 7.09 -25.19 -18.59
C ILE A 184 7.60 -23.82 -18.20
N THR A 185 8.67 -23.37 -18.84
CA THR A 185 9.25 -22.05 -18.61
C THR A 185 8.59 -21.01 -19.50
N PHE A 186 8.03 -19.98 -18.86
CA PHE A 186 7.55 -18.76 -19.51
C PHE A 186 8.67 -17.75 -19.53
N GLN A 187 8.85 -17.06 -20.65
CA GLN A 187 9.81 -15.99 -20.84
C GLN A 187 9.07 -14.76 -21.35
N GLN A 188 9.39 -13.61 -20.77
CA GLN A 188 8.89 -12.30 -21.23
C GLN A 188 9.94 -11.21 -21.02
N GLY A 189 9.76 -10.07 -21.69
CA GLY A 189 10.51 -8.86 -21.33
C GLY A 189 10.13 -8.40 -19.93
N ARG A 190 11.13 -7.93 -19.16
CA ARG A 190 10.85 -7.30 -17.88
C ARG A 190 9.95 -6.08 -18.06
N ASN A 191 8.96 -5.91 -17.17
CA ASN A 191 8.08 -4.75 -17.22
C ASN A 191 8.84 -3.47 -16.79
N ASN A 192 9.49 -2.82 -17.76
CA ASN A 192 10.20 -1.56 -17.59
C ASN A 192 9.40 -0.34 -18.09
N PHE A 193 8.09 -0.51 -18.30
CA PHE A 193 7.20 0.58 -18.71
C PHE A 193 7.24 1.71 -17.68
N LYS A 194 7.58 2.91 -18.16
CA LYS A 194 7.73 4.09 -17.32
C LYS A 194 6.37 4.74 -17.07
N ILE A 195 6.06 5.02 -15.82
CA ILE A 195 4.87 5.73 -15.38
C ILE A 195 5.30 7.10 -14.87
N ASP A 196 4.91 8.15 -15.61
CA ASP A 196 5.17 9.54 -15.27
C ASP A 196 4.04 10.47 -15.77
N GLU A 197 4.20 11.78 -15.65
CA GLU A 197 3.19 12.75 -16.03
C GLU A 197 2.85 12.74 -17.51
N GLU A 198 3.75 12.30 -18.41
CA GLU A 198 3.48 12.21 -19.84
C GLU A 198 2.35 11.23 -20.14
N LEU A 199 2.22 10.19 -19.30
CA LEU A 199 1.15 9.19 -19.39
C LEU A 199 -0.25 9.76 -19.11
N LEU A 200 -0.34 10.91 -18.43
CA LEU A 200 -1.59 11.51 -17.95
C LEU A 200 -2.14 12.60 -18.89
N THR A 201 -1.64 12.68 -20.10
CA THR A 201 -2.00 13.77 -21.05
C THR A 201 -3.31 13.53 -21.81
N ASN A 202 -3.76 12.27 -21.91
CA ASN A 202 -4.98 11.92 -22.63
C ASN A 202 -6.21 11.97 -21.72
N ILE A 203 -6.69 13.19 -21.43
CA ILE A 203 -7.93 13.40 -20.67
C ILE A 203 -9.12 13.21 -21.60
N VAL A 204 -10.01 12.29 -21.26
CA VAL A 204 -11.13 11.85 -22.12
C VAL A 204 -12.51 12.37 -21.68
N THR A 205 -12.59 13.03 -20.52
CA THR A 205 -13.80 13.63 -19.96
C THR A 205 -13.93 15.11 -20.31
N GLU A 206 -15.12 15.68 -20.11
CA GLU A 206 -15.39 17.12 -20.31
C GLU A 206 -14.62 18.00 -19.30
N ASN A 207 -14.48 17.54 -18.08
CA ASN A 207 -13.63 18.21 -17.10
C ASN A 207 -12.16 17.87 -17.35
N HIS A 208 -11.35 18.89 -17.59
CA HIS A 208 -9.91 18.78 -17.84
C HIS A 208 -9.05 19.30 -16.69
N ASP A 209 -9.68 19.67 -15.56
CA ASP A 209 -8.94 20.12 -14.38
C ASP A 209 -8.19 18.95 -13.74
N LEU A 210 -6.85 19.01 -13.79
CA LEU A 210 -5.96 18.00 -13.24
C LEU A 210 -4.81 18.69 -12.48
N PRO A 211 -5.05 19.05 -11.21
CA PRO A 211 -4.05 19.71 -10.39
C PRO A 211 -2.83 18.83 -10.14
N GLN A 212 -1.69 19.44 -9.82
CA GLN A 212 -0.41 18.73 -9.62
C GLN A 212 -0.50 17.61 -8.58
N GLN A 213 -1.23 17.83 -7.48
CA GLN A 213 -1.43 16.78 -6.47
C GLN A 213 -2.18 15.58 -7.04
N ALA A 214 -3.20 15.79 -7.86
CA ALA A 214 -3.92 14.68 -8.50
C ALA A 214 -3.05 13.91 -9.49
N LYS A 215 -2.11 14.56 -10.19
CA LYS A 215 -1.11 13.88 -11.04
C LYS A 215 -0.18 12.99 -10.20
N ILE A 216 0.32 13.50 -9.07
CA ILE A 216 1.12 12.70 -8.13
C ILE A 216 0.30 11.49 -7.65
N ASP A 217 -0.95 11.70 -7.28
CA ASP A 217 -1.84 10.64 -6.80
C ASP A 217 -2.12 9.58 -7.88
N MET A 218 -2.29 9.98 -9.14
CA MET A 218 -2.40 9.06 -10.27
C MET A 218 -1.13 8.22 -10.46
N ILE A 219 0.05 8.85 -10.40
CA ILE A 219 1.34 8.17 -10.49
C ILE A 219 1.52 7.17 -9.36
N VAL A 220 1.24 7.59 -8.12
CA VAL A 220 1.28 6.70 -6.93
C VAL A 220 0.35 5.52 -7.11
N SER A 221 -0.88 5.76 -7.59
CA SER A 221 -1.86 4.70 -7.85
C SER A 221 -1.36 3.71 -8.89
N LEU A 222 -0.95 4.18 -10.06
CA LEU A 222 -0.53 3.33 -11.18
C LEU A 222 0.74 2.54 -10.88
N ILE A 223 1.75 3.13 -10.22
CA ILE A 223 2.95 2.41 -9.81
C ILE A 223 2.62 1.36 -8.74
N THR A 224 1.74 1.68 -7.79
CA THR A 224 1.26 0.69 -6.81
C THR A 224 0.62 -0.51 -7.51
N LEU A 225 -0.23 -0.26 -8.52
CA LEU A 225 -0.91 -1.32 -9.28
C LEU A 225 0.03 -2.16 -10.13
N LYS A 226 1.11 -1.58 -10.66
CA LYS A 226 2.14 -2.31 -11.41
C LYS A 226 2.75 -3.47 -10.62
N TYR A 227 2.71 -3.41 -9.29
CA TYR A 227 3.23 -4.42 -8.37
C TYR A 227 2.14 -5.06 -7.51
N THR A 228 0.88 -4.96 -7.91
CA THR A 228 -0.27 -5.54 -7.22
C THR A 228 -0.87 -6.67 -8.06
N GLN A 229 -1.11 -7.83 -7.43
CA GLN A 229 -1.74 -8.97 -8.09
C GLN A 229 -3.08 -8.57 -8.75
N SER A 230 -3.20 -8.84 -10.03
CA SER A 230 -4.39 -8.48 -10.83
C SER A 230 -5.61 -9.38 -10.56
N ASN A 231 -6.85 -8.92 -10.79
CA ASN A 231 -7.21 -7.52 -11.05
C ASN A 231 -6.91 -6.66 -9.85
N SER A 232 -6.46 -5.42 -10.10
CA SER A 232 -6.15 -4.50 -9.01
C SER A 232 -6.70 -3.09 -9.25
N VAL A 233 -7.09 -2.43 -8.17
CA VAL A 233 -7.59 -1.05 -8.10
C VAL A 233 -6.99 -0.38 -6.87
N CYS A 234 -6.54 0.86 -7.00
CA CYS A 234 -5.92 1.61 -5.91
C CYS A 234 -6.53 3.00 -5.79
N TYR A 235 -7.05 3.32 -4.61
CA TYR A 235 -7.50 4.65 -4.21
C TYR A 235 -6.35 5.37 -3.54
N VAL A 236 -6.12 6.62 -3.92
CA VAL A 236 -5.01 7.46 -3.42
C VAL A 236 -5.52 8.83 -3.03
N LYS A 237 -4.98 9.40 -1.97
CA LYS A 237 -5.20 10.78 -1.55
C LYS A 237 -3.92 11.36 -0.98
N ASP A 238 -3.59 12.56 -1.44
CA ASP A 238 -2.44 13.33 -0.95
C ASP A 238 -1.12 12.53 -0.96
N GLY A 239 -0.85 11.80 -2.05
CA GLY A 239 0.37 11.01 -2.22
C GLY A 239 0.42 9.69 -1.43
N GLN A 240 -0.72 9.21 -0.96
CA GLN A 240 -0.84 8.00 -0.15
C GLN A 240 -1.93 7.09 -0.69
N ALA A 241 -1.63 5.81 -0.91
CA ALA A 241 -2.66 4.80 -1.10
C ALA A 241 -3.52 4.71 0.18
N ILE A 242 -4.83 4.74 0.01
CA ILE A 242 -5.81 4.66 1.10
C ILE A 242 -6.72 3.43 0.99
N GLY A 243 -6.64 2.70 -0.12
CA GLY A 243 -7.34 1.43 -0.32
C GLY A 243 -6.81 0.72 -1.55
N VAL A 244 -6.28 -0.48 -1.38
CA VAL A 244 -5.79 -1.35 -2.45
C VAL A 244 -6.62 -2.62 -2.50
N GLY A 245 -7.23 -2.88 -3.65
CA GLY A 245 -7.88 -4.15 -3.97
C GLY A 245 -6.98 -4.96 -4.88
N ALA A 246 -6.75 -6.23 -4.55
CA ALA A 246 -5.83 -7.12 -5.25
C ALA A 246 -6.44 -8.49 -5.51
N GLY A 247 -6.04 -9.15 -6.60
CA GLY A 247 -6.31 -10.56 -6.87
C GLY A 247 -7.78 -10.92 -7.12
N GLN A 248 -8.60 -9.96 -7.55
CA GLN A 248 -10.02 -10.21 -7.81
C GLN A 248 -10.26 -10.61 -9.27
N GLN A 249 -11.12 -11.62 -9.52
CA GLN A 249 -11.47 -12.03 -10.87
C GLN A 249 -12.44 -11.05 -11.56
N SER A 250 -13.20 -10.28 -10.79
CA SER A 250 -14.12 -9.26 -11.32
C SER A 250 -13.63 -7.86 -11.02
N ARG A 251 -13.60 -6.98 -12.05
CA ARG A 251 -13.21 -5.57 -11.90
C ARG A 251 -14.06 -4.84 -10.87
N ILE A 252 -15.38 -5.00 -10.93
CA ILE A 252 -16.28 -4.31 -9.99
C ILE A 252 -16.09 -4.80 -8.54
N HIS A 253 -15.82 -6.09 -8.31
CA HIS A 253 -15.51 -6.59 -6.97
C HIS A 253 -14.20 -5.97 -6.45
N CYS A 254 -13.21 -5.83 -7.32
CA CYS A 254 -11.95 -5.17 -6.97
C CYS A 254 -12.16 -3.70 -6.59
N THR A 255 -12.93 -2.95 -7.41
CA THR A 255 -13.27 -1.55 -7.15
C THR A 255 -14.05 -1.37 -5.83
N ARG A 256 -14.96 -2.31 -5.51
CA ARG A 256 -15.70 -2.31 -4.24
C ARG A 256 -14.79 -2.58 -3.06
N LEU A 257 -13.92 -3.58 -3.15
CA LEU A 257 -12.99 -3.93 -2.08
C LEU A 257 -12.02 -2.78 -1.77
N ALA A 258 -11.38 -2.23 -2.82
CA ALA A 258 -10.48 -1.08 -2.65
C ALA A 258 -11.21 0.15 -2.09
N GLY A 259 -12.42 0.42 -2.57
CA GLY A 259 -13.26 1.52 -2.09
C GLY A 259 -13.70 1.33 -0.64
N GLN A 260 -14.03 0.11 -0.21
CA GLN A 260 -14.35 -0.17 1.19
C GLN A 260 -13.15 0.09 2.11
N LYS A 261 -11.95 -0.29 1.69
CA LYS A 261 -10.73 0.01 2.45
C LYS A 261 -10.48 1.52 2.54
N ALA A 262 -10.68 2.26 1.44
CA ALA A 262 -10.58 3.72 1.42
C ALA A 262 -11.62 4.38 2.35
N ASP A 263 -12.85 3.88 2.38
CA ASP A 263 -13.90 4.34 3.29
C ASP A 263 -13.52 4.07 4.76
N ASN A 264 -12.98 2.89 5.07
CA ASN A 264 -12.49 2.54 6.41
C ASN A 264 -11.32 3.44 6.84
N TRP A 265 -10.38 3.73 5.93
CA TRP A 265 -9.30 4.68 6.21
C TRP A 265 -9.86 6.06 6.61
N TYR A 266 -10.89 6.54 5.92
CA TYR A 266 -11.51 7.84 6.22
C TYR A 266 -12.36 7.79 7.50
N LEU A 267 -13.06 6.68 7.77
CA LEU A 267 -13.81 6.48 9.02
C LEU A 267 -12.92 6.51 10.27
N ARG A 268 -11.65 6.11 10.17
CA ARG A 268 -10.70 6.22 11.29
C ARG A 268 -10.50 7.67 11.77
N GLN A 269 -10.80 8.65 10.92
CA GLN A 269 -10.71 10.08 11.22
C GLN A 269 -12.00 10.66 11.82
N HIS A 270 -13.07 9.87 11.90
CA HIS A 270 -14.34 10.31 12.45
C HIS A 270 -14.20 10.68 13.94
N PRO A 271 -14.82 11.80 14.44
CA PRO A 271 -14.68 12.22 15.83
C PRO A 271 -15.00 11.14 16.86
N LYS A 272 -16.02 10.30 16.65
CA LYS A 272 -16.33 9.16 17.54
C LYS A 272 -15.20 8.13 17.58
N VAL A 273 -14.48 7.90 16.46
CA VAL A 273 -13.34 6.98 16.39
C VAL A 273 -12.12 7.57 17.07
N LEU A 274 -11.82 8.85 16.82
CA LEU A 274 -10.73 9.57 17.48
C LEU A 274 -10.97 9.72 19.00
N GLY A 275 -12.22 9.74 19.43
CA GLY A 275 -12.63 9.84 20.83
C GLY A 275 -12.70 8.52 21.59
N LEU A 276 -12.39 7.38 20.96
CA LEU A 276 -12.39 6.07 21.64
C LEU A 276 -11.37 6.04 22.79
N GLN A 277 -11.84 5.68 23.97
CA GLN A 277 -11.02 5.59 25.18
C GLN A 277 -10.63 4.14 25.43
N PHE A 278 -9.41 3.80 25.06
CA PHE A 278 -8.87 2.44 25.25
C PHE A 278 -8.37 2.21 26.67
N VAL A 279 -8.40 0.95 27.13
CA VAL A 279 -7.77 0.54 28.38
C VAL A 279 -6.26 0.85 28.36
N ASP A 280 -5.68 1.04 29.55
CA ASP A 280 -4.25 1.29 29.67
C ASP A 280 -3.46 0.08 29.15
N ASN A 281 -2.32 0.35 28.52
CA ASN A 281 -1.42 -0.65 27.93
C ASN A 281 -2.02 -1.52 26.80
N ILE A 282 -3.09 -1.09 26.13
CA ILE A 282 -3.56 -1.77 24.93
C ILE A 282 -2.45 -1.77 23.87
N ARG A 283 -2.17 -2.91 23.28
CA ARG A 283 -1.17 -3.01 22.22
C ARG A 283 -1.70 -2.42 20.91
N ARG A 284 -0.82 -1.87 20.08
CA ARG A 284 -1.20 -1.28 18.78
C ARG A 284 -2.04 -2.23 17.91
N PRO A 285 -1.70 -3.52 17.74
CA PRO A 285 -2.54 -4.43 16.94
C PRO A 285 -3.94 -4.63 17.49
N ASP A 286 -4.08 -4.73 18.82
CA ASP A 286 -5.38 -4.89 19.46
C ASP A 286 -6.24 -3.61 19.30
N ARG A 287 -5.60 -2.44 19.37
CA ARG A 287 -6.24 -1.15 19.12
C ARG A 287 -6.69 -1.02 17.66
N ASP A 288 -5.84 -1.42 16.70
CA ASP A 288 -6.19 -1.41 15.27
C ASP A 288 -7.37 -2.33 14.97
N ASN A 289 -7.35 -3.55 15.52
CA ASN A 289 -8.45 -4.50 15.37
C ASN A 289 -9.75 -3.97 15.99
N ALA A 290 -9.67 -3.36 17.18
CA ALA A 290 -10.83 -2.78 17.84
C ALA A 290 -11.46 -1.63 17.02
N ILE A 291 -10.65 -0.78 16.42
CA ILE A 291 -11.12 0.31 15.55
C ILE A 291 -11.78 -0.27 14.29
N ASP A 292 -11.19 -1.29 13.69
CA ASP A 292 -11.74 -1.92 12.48
C ASP A 292 -13.11 -2.54 12.77
N VAL A 293 -13.25 -3.35 13.80
CA VAL A 293 -14.53 -3.94 14.19
C VAL A 293 -15.54 -2.86 14.57
N TYR A 294 -15.14 -1.83 15.33
CA TYR A 294 -16.02 -0.72 15.72
C TYR A 294 -16.57 0.06 14.51
N THR A 295 -15.77 0.25 13.46
CA THR A 295 -16.18 0.95 12.25
C THR A 295 -16.93 0.07 11.25
N SER A 296 -16.87 -1.26 11.40
CA SER A 296 -17.56 -2.23 10.54
C SER A 296 -19.05 -2.36 10.88
N ASP A 297 -19.74 -3.22 10.18
CA ASP A 297 -21.11 -3.60 10.50
C ASP A 297 -21.20 -4.68 11.60
N GLU A 298 -20.03 -5.21 12.02
CA GLU A 298 -19.87 -6.22 13.08
C GLU A 298 -19.55 -5.60 14.46
N TYR A 299 -19.77 -4.29 14.61
CA TYR A 299 -19.45 -3.52 15.83
C TYR A 299 -20.08 -4.11 17.11
N GLU A 300 -21.20 -4.83 17.01
CA GLU A 300 -21.84 -5.48 18.15
C GLU A 300 -20.92 -6.48 18.86
N ASP A 301 -20.02 -7.13 18.11
CA ASP A 301 -19.09 -8.12 18.65
C ASP A 301 -18.14 -7.50 19.70
N ILE A 302 -17.68 -6.27 19.45
CA ILE A 302 -16.77 -5.59 20.37
C ILE A 302 -17.50 -4.75 21.43
N LEU A 303 -18.76 -4.40 21.20
CA LEU A 303 -19.58 -3.60 22.12
C LEU A 303 -20.48 -4.46 23.03
N ALA A 304 -20.44 -5.79 22.90
CA ALA A 304 -21.19 -6.70 23.75
C ALA A 304 -20.79 -6.57 25.23
N ASP A 305 -21.76 -6.74 26.13
CA ASP A 305 -21.49 -6.70 27.56
C ASP A 305 -20.57 -7.87 27.97
N GLY A 306 -19.54 -7.58 28.77
CA GLY A 306 -18.49 -8.52 29.13
C GLY A 306 -17.33 -8.57 28.12
N VAL A 307 -17.46 -7.94 26.95
CA VAL A 307 -16.41 -7.85 25.90
C VAL A 307 -15.79 -6.47 25.86
N TRP A 308 -16.61 -5.42 25.75
CA TRP A 308 -16.12 -4.05 25.57
C TRP A 308 -15.18 -3.59 26.72
N GLN A 309 -15.40 -4.08 27.95
CA GLN A 309 -14.59 -3.73 29.12
C GLN A 309 -13.11 -4.17 28.99
N ASN A 310 -12.84 -5.16 28.14
CA ASN A 310 -11.47 -5.61 27.89
C ASN A 310 -10.69 -4.67 26.94
N THR A 311 -11.41 -3.78 26.25
CA THR A 311 -10.84 -2.93 25.20
C THR A 311 -10.97 -1.45 25.51
N PHE A 312 -12.11 -1.04 26.09
CA PHE A 312 -12.43 0.38 26.31
C PHE A 312 -12.60 0.68 27.81
N LYS A 313 -12.22 1.90 28.23
CA LYS A 313 -12.47 2.43 29.59
C LYS A 313 -13.93 2.80 29.79
N VAL A 314 -14.59 3.23 28.71
CA VAL A 314 -16.00 3.61 28.69
C VAL A 314 -16.61 2.96 27.46
N LYS A 315 -17.82 2.39 27.61
CA LYS A 315 -18.54 1.79 26.46
C LYS A 315 -18.76 2.84 25.39
N PRO A 316 -18.22 2.65 24.17
CA PRO A 316 -18.41 3.61 23.10
C PRO A 316 -19.89 3.69 22.65
N GLU A 317 -20.30 4.87 22.21
CA GLU A 317 -21.54 5.00 21.44
C GLU A 317 -21.39 4.34 20.08
N ILE A 318 -22.49 3.80 19.55
CA ILE A 318 -22.49 3.20 18.21
C ILE A 318 -22.25 4.29 17.16
N LEU A 319 -21.40 3.99 16.18
CA LEU A 319 -21.25 4.76 14.95
C LEU A 319 -22.29 4.23 13.95
N THR A 320 -23.40 4.94 13.79
CA THR A 320 -24.53 4.46 12.98
C THR A 320 -24.23 4.45 11.48
N ALA A 321 -24.99 3.68 10.71
CA ALA A 321 -24.86 3.63 9.26
C ALA A 321 -25.06 5.01 8.60
N GLU A 322 -26.00 5.82 9.14
CA GLU A 322 -26.24 7.18 8.69
C GLU A 322 -25.07 8.11 8.97
N GLU A 323 -24.44 8.02 10.16
CA GLU A 323 -23.24 8.78 10.50
C GLU A 323 -22.05 8.38 9.61
N LYS A 324 -21.83 7.08 9.40
CA LYS A 324 -20.78 6.58 8.48
C LYS A 324 -20.98 7.16 7.08
N LYS A 325 -22.20 7.04 6.53
CA LYS A 325 -22.54 7.54 5.20
C LYS A 325 -22.35 9.06 5.09
N ALA A 326 -22.82 9.82 6.09
CA ALA A 326 -22.67 11.26 6.12
C ALA A 326 -21.18 11.67 6.16
N TRP A 327 -20.36 10.99 6.96
CA TRP A 327 -18.93 11.25 7.04
C TRP A 327 -18.22 10.95 5.74
N ILE A 328 -18.44 9.75 5.17
CA ILE A 328 -17.83 9.35 3.88
C ILE A 328 -18.20 10.33 2.77
N ALA A 329 -19.43 10.85 2.77
CA ALA A 329 -19.87 11.84 1.79
C ALA A 329 -19.11 13.18 1.85
N THR A 330 -18.40 13.48 2.94
CA THR A 330 -17.54 14.66 3.05
C THR A 330 -16.17 14.47 2.42
N GLN A 331 -15.77 13.24 2.08
CA GLN A 331 -14.49 12.97 1.45
C GLN A 331 -14.48 13.49 0.01
N SER A 332 -13.36 14.08 -0.38
CA SER A 332 -13.15 14.65 -1.72
C SER A 332 -11.67 14.60 -2.11
N GLY A 333 -11.37 14.90 -3.37
CA GLY A 333 -9.99 14.96 -3.87
C GLY A 333 -9.33 13.59 -3.97
N VAL A 334 -10.10 12.50 -3.97
CA VAL A 334 -9.57 11.15 -4.09
C VAL A 334 -9.31 10.81 -5.55
N THR A 335 -8.22 10.13 -5.80
CA THR A 335 -7.84 9.56 -7.09
C THR A 335 -8.03 8.05 -7.07
N VAL A 336 -8.49 7.45 -8.17
CA VAL A 336 -8.50 5.99 -8.33
C VAL A 336 -7.77 5.61 -9.62
N GLY A 337 -6.90 4.62 -9.51
CA GLY A 337 -6.28 3.95 -10.66
C GLY A 337 -6.79 2.52 -10.81
N SER A 338 -6.74 2.02 -12.03
CA SER A 338 -7.08 0.64 -12.37
C SER A 338 -6.02 0.04 -13.30
N ASP A 339 -5.61 -1.20 -13.05
CA ASP A 339 -4.60 -1.90 -13.85
C ASP A 339 -5.12 -2.33 -15.24
N ALA A 340 -6.43 -2.27 -15.46
CA ALA A 340 -7.08 -2.46 -16.78
C ALA A 340 -8.34 -1.59 -16.88
N PHE A 341 -8.96 -1.57 -18.05
CA PHE A 341 -10.14 -0.76 -18.31
C PHE A 341 -11.32 -1.09 -17.39
N PHE A 342 -12.14 -0.11 -17.13
CA PHE A 342 -13.46 -0.31 -16.52
C PHE A 342 -14.44 -0.85 -17.56
N PRO A 343 -15.03 -2.04 -17.37
CA PRO A 343 -15.96 -2.58 -18.36
C PRO A 343 -17.31 -1.86 -18.39
N PHE A 344 -17.71 -1.22 -17.28
CA PHE A 344 -18.99 -0.51 -17.14
C PHE A 344 -18.84 0.70 -16.21
N GLY A 345 -19.78 1.66 -16.35
CA GLY A 345 -19.84 2.86 -15.50
C GLY A 345 -20.11 2.61 -14.01
N ASP A 346 -20.53 1.39 -13.62
CA ASP A 346 -20.74 1.02 -12.21
C ASP A 346 -19.46 1.13 -11.36
N ASN A 347 -18.28 0.96 -11.98
CA ASN A 347 -17.00 1.19 -11.34
C ASN A 347 -16.81 2.68 -10.98
N VAL A 348 -17.20 3.59 -11.88
CA VAL A 348 -17.18 5.04 -11.64
C VAL A 348 -18.21 5.41 -10.55
N GLU A 349 -19.43 4.84 -10.63
CA GLU A 349 -20.46 5.05 -9.61
C GLU A 349 -19.99 4.62 -8.21
N ARG A 350 -19.27 3.47 -8.12
CA ARG A 350 -18.67 3.03 -6.85
C ARG A 350 -17.58 3.98 -6.38
N ALA A 351 -16.66 4.33 -7.28
CA ALA A 351 -15.52 5.17 -6.95
C ALA A 351 -15.95 6.55 -6.43
N ARG A 352 -16.94 7.16 -7.08
CA ARG A 352 -17.49 8.46 -6.67
C ARG A 352 -17.99 8.46 -5.21
N LYS A 353 -18.57 7.36 -4.73
CA LYS A 353 -19.08 7.27 -3.34
C LYS A 353 -17.98 7.38 -2.28
N SER A 354 -16.74 7.13 -2.65
CA SER A 354 -15.55 7.29 -1.79
C SER A 354 -14.81 8.61 -2.06
N GLY A 355 -15.44 9.61 -2.64
CA GLY A 355 -14.88 10.95 -2.86
C GLY A 355 -13.96 11.08 -4.07
N VAL A 356 -14.01 10.12 -5.02
CA VAL A 356 -13.17 10.14 -6.22
C VAL A 356 -13.57 11.28 -7.14
N GLN A 357 -12.59 12.08 -7.54
CA GLN A 357 -12.67 13.16 -8.51
C GLN A 357 -11.73 12.95 -9.71
N TYR A 358 -10.78 12.04 -9.60
CA TYR A 358 -9.77 11.78 -10.61
C TYR A 358 -9.64 10.28 -10.87
N ILE A 359 -9.58 9.87 -12.14
CA ILE A 359 -9.47 8.46 -12.53
C ILE A 359 -8.35 8.30 -13.58
N ALA A 360 -7.50 7.29 -13.38
CA ALA A 360 -6.52 6.86 -14.38
C ALA A 360 -6.71 5.36 -14.67
N GLU A 361 -6.95 5.02 -15.94
CA GLU A 361 -7.12 3.65 -16.40
C GLU A 361 -6.75 3.52 -17.88
N PRO A 362 -6.48 2.31 -18.41
CA PRO A 362 -5.98 2.19 -19.78
C PRO A 362 -6.93 2.62 -20.89
N GLY A 363 -8.24 2.53 -20.70
CA GLY A 363 -9.19 2.58 -21.82
C GLY A 363 -9.16 1.29 -22.65
N GLY A 364 -9.90 1.29 -23.76
CA GLY A 364 -9.97 0.17 -24.72
C GLY A 364 -11.11 -0.81 -24.48
N SER A 365 -12.09 -0.47 -23.64
CA SER A 365 -13.35 -1.18 -23.54
C SER A 365 -14.30 -0.83 -24.67
N ILE A 366 -15.11 -1.79 -25.13
CA ILE A 366 -16.22 -1.51 -26.07
C ILE A 366 -17.25 -0.53 -25.45
N ARG A 367 -17.21 -0.34 -24.15
CA ARG A 367 -18.13 0.52 -23.39
C ARG A 367 -17.45 1.76 -22.80
N ASP A 368 -16.32 2.19 -23.36
CA ASP A 368 -15.62 3.40 -22.93
C ASP A 368 -16.53 4.64 -23.00
N ASP A 369 -17.40 4.72 -24.00
CA ASP A 369 -18.42 5.77 -24.13
C ASP A 369 -19.31 5.87 -22.88
N HIS A 370 -19.79 4.73 -22.37
CA HIS A 370 -20.61 4.66 -21.17
C HIS A 370 -19.83 5.01 -19.90
N VAL A 371 -18.57 4.57 -19.80
CA VAL A 371 -17.69 4.87 -18.67
C VAL A 371 -17.39 6.38 -18.63
N ILE A 372 -17.03 6.98 -19.77
CA ILE A 372 -16.77 8.42 -19.90
C ILE A 372 -18.04 9.24 -19.59
N ALA A 373 -19.20 8.85 -20.13
CA ALA A 373 -20.46 9.52 -19.82
C ALA A 373 -20.79 9.49 -18.33
N THR A 374 -20.50 8.38 -17.64
CA THR A 374 -20.70 8.27 -16.19
C THR A 374 -19.75 9.20 -15.43
N ALA A 375 -18.48 9.30 -15.84
CA ALA A 375 -17.51 10.22 -15.26
C ALA A 375 -17.94 11.70 -15.48
N ASN A 376 -18.38 12.06 -16.68
CA ASN A 376 -18.90 13.40 -17.00
C ASN A 376 -20.11 13.79 -16.15
N LYS A 377 -21.03 12.86 -15.90
CA LYS A 377 -22.17 13.06 -15.02
C LYS A 377 -21.80 13.61 -13.65
N TYR A 378 -20.61 13.24 -13.15
CA TYR A 378 -20.11 13.63 -11.83
C TYR A 378 -18.97 14.66 -11.86
N GLY A 379 -18.66 15.21 -13.04
CA GLY A 379 -17.58 16.17 -13.20
C GLY A 379 -16.18 15.60 -12.90
N ILE A 380 -16.00 14.28 -13.03
CA ILE A 380 -14.74 13.59 -12.78
C ILE A 380 -13.78 13.82 -13.95
N THR A 381 -12.51 14.09 -13.65
CA THR A 381 -11.44 14.12 -14.65
C THR A 381 -10.88 12.71 -14.83
N MET A 382 -10.94 12.17 -16.04
CA MET A 382 -10.46 10.82 -16.37
C MET A 382 -9.37 10.86 -17.44
N CYS A 383 -8.26 10.17 -17.16
CA CYS A 383 -7.17 9.95 -18.10
C CYS A 383 -7.16 8.50 -18.59
N PHE A 384 -7.02 8.32 -19.91
CA PHE A 384 -6.72 7.01 -20.50
C PHE A 384 -5.22 6.87 -20.73
N THR A 385 -4.60 5.91 -20.04
CA THR A 385 -3.15 5.69 -20.12
C THR A 385 -2.72 4.87 -21.33
N GLY A 386 -3.65 4.15 -21.96
CA GLY A 386 -3.35 3.26 -23.08
C GLY A 386 -2.52 2.01 -22.74
N MET A 387 -2.14 1.83 -21.48
CA MET A 387 -1.28 0.73 -21.05
C MET A 387 -1.89 -0.06 -19.88
N ARG A 388 -2.12 -1.36 -20.12
CA ARG A 388 -2.53 -2.32 -19.11
C ARG A 388 -1.35 -2.68 -18.19
N LEU A 389 -1.59 -2.74 -16.90
CA LEU A 389 -0.57 -2.96 -15.85
C LEU A 389 -0.73 -4.30 -15.12
N PHE A 390 -1.13 -5.37 -15.81
CA PHE A 390 -1.29 -6.67 -15.17
C PHE A 390 -0.01 -7.20 -14.53
N HIS A 391 -0.18 -7.74 -13.34
CA HIS A 391 0.87 -8.39 -12.55
C HIS A 391 0.37 -9.77 -12.07
N HIS A 392 1.13 -10.81 -12.43
CA HIS A 392 0.79 -12.21 -12.11
C HIS A 392 1.99 -12.99 -11.59
#